data_6cbac04a09617d2dc789f7e059025e6d
#
_entry.id   6cbac04a09617d2dc789f7e059025e6d
#
_cell.length_a   1.000
_cell.length_b   1.000
_cell.length_c   1.000
_cell.angle_alpha   90.00
_cell.angle_beta   90.00
_cell.angle_gamma   90.00
#
_symmetry.space_group_name_H-M   'P 1'
#
loop_
_entity.id
_entity.type
_entity.pdbx_description
1 polymer ?
#
loop_
_entity_poly.entity_id
_entity_poly.type
_entity_poly.pdbx_seq_one_letter_code
_entity_poly.pdbx_strand_id
1 'polypeptide(L)'
;MSRTIGAEGLGLYNMIHPLFSIAFAVCAGSIQTALSQYIAANQEKGPAGFKCGLFLSLSLSVIPLLLLWKGKMFLAGNILSEPQAARYLPVLAVSVPFACLHACINGYYYGMNKAHIPSFSQIAEQVIRMGAVWLLVGYLEKNGKSVTVGLAVEGHLIGEMASAAFTFLALFLVPPQRKERQNETLIGETGRQRREQKRVEKENVLGGNAVFANLGPILILALPLMGNRLVLNLLGSAEAILIPSRLIDYGLTNKEALSIYGVLTSMALPFILFPSALTNSMAVLLLPSAA
;
A
#
# COMPACT_ATOMS: atom_id res chain seq x y z
N MET A 1 -19.71 -1.41 -8.22
CA MET A 1 -19.52 -2.51 -7.25
C MET A 1 -20.78 -2.80 -6.42
N SER A 2 -21.43 -1.83 -5.80
CA SER A 2 -22.63 -2.08 -4.96
C SER A 2 -23.80 -2.73 -5.71
N ARG A 3 -24.02 -2.34 -6.96
CA ARG A 3 -25.11 -2.92 -7.79
C ARG A 3 -24.82 -4.32 -8.31
N THR A 4 -23.55 -4.70 -8.41
CA THR A 4 -23.14 -5.98 -9.03
C THR A 4 -22.84 -7.06 -8.00
N ILE A 5 -22.16 -6.72 -6.90
CA ILE A 5 -21.74 -7.66 -5.85
C ILE A 5 -22.81 -7.76 -4.74
N GLY A 6 -23.66 -6.73 -4.62
CA GLY A 6 -24.66 -6.64 -3.56
C GLY A 6 -24.07 -6.22 -2.20
N ALA A 7 -24.97 -5.92 -1.25
CA ALA A 7 -24.58 -5.43 0.08
C ALA A 7 -23.89 -6.52 0.92
N GLU A 8 -24.34 -7.76 0.84
CA GLU A 8 -23.73 -8.92 1.50
C GLU A 8 -22.28 -9.12 1.06
N GLY A 9 -22.04 -9.09 -0.26
CA GLY A 9 -20.71 -9.27 -0.81
C GLY A 9 -19.76 -8.13 -0.45
N LEU A 10 -20.24 -6.89 -0.38
CA LEU A 10 -19.46 -5.75 0.10
C LEU A 10 -19.13 -5.87 1.59
N GLY A 11 -20.08 -6.37 2.40
CA GLY A 11 -19.84 -6.67 3.81
C GLY A 11 -18.72 -7.68 4.00
N LEU A 12 -18.75 -8.79 3.26
CA LEU A 12 -17.69 -9.80 3.28
C LEU A 12 -16.34 -9.24 2.81
N TYR A 13 -16.32 -8.44 1.75
CA TYR A 13 -15.08 -7.78 1.29
C TYR A 13 -14.50 -6.86 2.38
N ASN A 14 -15.34 -6.03 3.01
CA ASN A 14 -14.90 -5.11 4.06
C ASN A 14 -14.43 -5.83 5.33
N MET A 15 -14.91 -7.05 5.56
CA MET A 15 -14.45 -7.90 6.66
C MET A 15 -13.09 -8.57 6.38
N ILE A 16 -12.78 -8.86 5.11
CA ILE A 16 -11.53 -9.49 4.68
C ILE A 16 -10.41 -8.44 4.50
N HIS A 17 -10.74 -7.28 3.96
CA HIS A 17 -9.78 -6.24 3.58
C HIS A 17 -8.88 -5.73 4.74
N PRO A 18 -9.34 -5.63 6.01
CA PRO A 18 -8.50 -5.28 7.15
C PRO A 18 -7.28 -6.18 7.34
N LEU A 19 -7.36 -7.47 6.98
CA LEU A 19 -6.20 -8.38 7.04
C LEU A 19 -5.08 -7.95 6.08
N PHE A 20 -5.46 -7.52 4.87
CA PHE A 20 -4.51 -6.92 3.92
C PHE A 20 -3.96 -5.60 4.48
N SER A 21 -4.80 -4.75 5.08
CA SER A 21 -4.40 -3.46 5.63
C SER A 21 -3.38 -3.60 6.77
N ILE A 22 -3.51 -4.62 7.62
CA ILE A 22 -2.51 -4.97 8.65
C ILE A 22 -1.19 -5.38 7.98
N ALA A 23 -1.25 -6.28 7.00
CA ALA A 23 -0.06 -6.71 6.26
C ALA A 23 0.64 -5.53 5.57
N PHE A 24 -0.13 -4.67 4.89
CA PHE A 24 0.36 -3.45 4.26
C PHE A 24 0.98 -2.47 5.25
N ALA A 25 0.36 -2.26 6.41
CA ALA A 25 0.86 -1.37 7.46
C ALA A 25 2.25 -1.79 7.94
N VAL A 26 2.46 -3.09 8.13
CA VAL A 26 3.73 -3.65 8.61
C VAL A 26 4.79 -3.67 7.52
N CYS A 27 4.47 -4.17 6.34
CA CYS A 27 5.48 -4.48 5.30
C CYS A 27 5.72 -3.34 4.30
N ALA A 28 4.74 -2.47 4.10
CA ALA A 28 4.78 -1.48 3.03
C ALA A 28 4.64 -0.04 3.53
N GLY A 29 3.49 0.33 4.08
CA GLY A 29 3.14 1.71 4.35
C GLY A 29 4.07 2.42 5.34
N SER A 30 4.52 1.74 6.38
CA SER A 30 5.44 2.31 7.38
C SER A 30 6.84 2.45 6.81
N ILE A 31 7.30 1.45 6.04
CA ILE A 31 8.59 1.47 5.36
C ILE A 31 8.61 2.56 4.29
N GLN A 32 7.52 2.72 3.52
CA GLN A 32 7.37 3.82 2.55
C GLN A 32 7.60 5.18 3.19
N THR A 33 6.96 5.45 4.33
CA THR A 33 7.06 6.74 5.03
C THR A 33 8.46 6.93 5.62
N ALA A 34 9.01 5.91 6.28
CA ALA A 34 10.37 5.94 6.83
C ALA A 34 11.41 6.16 5.72
N LEU A 35 11.27 5.46 4.59
CA LEU A 35 12.15 5.59 3.44
C LEU A 35 12.09 7.00 2.85
N SER A 36 10.89 7.56 2.73
CA SER A 36 10.69 8.94 2.27
C SER A 36 11.41 9.95 3.17
N GLN A 37 11.25 9.84 4.49
CA GLN A 37 11.91 10.71 5.46
C GLN A 37 13.44 10.53 5.44
N TYR A 38 13.92 9.28 5.41
CA TYR A 38 15.34 8.99 5.35
C TYR A 38 16.01 9.57 4.11
N ILE A 39 15.39 9.40 2.93
CA ILE A 39 15.90 9.91 1.66
C ILE A 39 15.82 11.43 1.60
N ALA A 40 14.75 12.04 2.11
CA ALA A 40 14.64 13.50 2.16
C ALA A 40 15.78 14.14 2.96
N ALA A 41 16.15 13.50 4.08
CA ALA A 41 17.28 13.94 4.91
C ALA A 41 18.66 13.62 4.31
N ASN A 42 18.76 12.56 3.48
CA ASN A 42 20.04 12.03 2.96
C ASN A 42 19.95 11.72 1.46
N GLN A 43 19.70 12.73 0.64
CA GLN A 43 19.48 12.53 -0.82
C GLN A 43 20.65 11.83 -1.53
N GLU A 44 21.88 12.03 -1.06
CA GLU A 44 23.08 11.38 -1.61
C GLU A 44 23.05 9.86 -1.44
N LYS A 45 22.48 9.38 -0.32
CA LYS A 45 22.31 7.95 -0.01
C LYS A 45 20.98 7.39 -0.53
N GLY A 46 20.22 8.18 -1.29
CA GLY A 46 18.91 7.81 -1.81
C GLY A 46 18.84 6.43 -2.49
N PRO A 47 19.73 6.13 -3.47
CA PRO A 47 19.73 4.82 -4.13
C PRO A 47 20.05 3.64 -3.21
N ALA A 48 20.96 3.82 -2.25
CA ALA A 48 21.28 2.78 -1.27
C ALA A 48 20.14 2.58 -0.26
N GLY A 49 19.56 3.68 0.23
CA GLY A 49 18.38 3.65 1.08
C GLY A 49 17.20 2.96 0.40
N PHE A 50 16.95 3.26 -0.88
CA PHE A 50 15.89 2.61 -1.66
C PHE A 50 16.10 1.09 -1.77
N LYS A 51 17.31 0.64 -2.12
CA LYS A 51 17.63 -0.81 -2.18
C LYS A 51 17.41 -1.48 -0.82
N CYS A 52 17.85 -0.84 0.26
CA CYS A 52 17.67 -1.33 1.62
C CYS A 52 16.18 -1.42 2.00
N GLY A 53 15.41 -0.36 1.78
CA GLY A 53 13.97 -0.33 2.06
C GLY A 53 13.21 -1.35 1.24
N LEU A 54 13.54 -1.53 -0.04
CA LEU A 54 12.93 -2.53 -0.92
C LEU A 54 13.23 -3.95 -0.43
N PHE A 55 14.48 -4.25 -0.10
CA PHE A 55 14.87 -5.56 0.44
C PHE A 55 14.14 -5.85 1.75
N LEU A 56 14.11 -4.89 2.68
CA LEU A 56 13.42 -5.02 3.96
C LEU A 56 11.91 -5.28 3.77
N SER A 57 11.26 -4.47 2.93
CA SER A 57 9.83 -4.54 2.68
C SER A 57 9.43 -5.87 2.03
N LEU A 58 10.16 -6.30 0.98
CA LEU A 58 9.89 -7.57 0.31
C LEU A 58 10.20 -8.77 1.20
N SER A 59 11.29 -8.74 1.97
CA SER A 59 11.59 -9.82 2.93
C SER A 59 10.51 -9.95 3.99
N LEU A 60 10.03 -8.83 4.52
CA LEU A 60 8.98 -8.81 5.51
C LEU A 60 7.63 -9.25 4.94
N SER A 61 7.35 -9.00 3.66
CA SER A 61 6.10 -9.38 2.99
C SER A 61 5.90 -10.90 2.88
N VAL A 62 6.96 -11.68 2.98
CA VAL A 62 6.88 -13.15 2.95
C VAL A 62 6.08 -13.70 4.13
N ILE A 63 6.16 -13.04 5.29
CA ILE A 63 5.44 -13.47 6.50
C ILE A 63 3.92 -13.40 6.30
N PRO A 64 3.30 -12.23 5.99
CA PRO A 64 1.87 -12.17 5.76
C PRO A 64 1.41 -12.93 4.51
N LEU A 65 2.25 -13.02 3.47
CA LEU A 65 1.97 -13.85 2.30
C LEU A 65 1.77 -15.31 2.71
N LEU A 66 2.68 -15.89 3.48
CA LEU A 66 2.57 -17.27 3.95
C LEU A 66 1.44 -17.45 4.96
N LEU A 67 1.24 -16.47 5.86
CA LEU A 67 0.18 -16.50 6.86
C LEU A 67 -1.21 -16.50 6.20
N LEU A 68 -1.46 -15.60 5.25
CA LEU A 68 -2.72 -15.50 4.53
C LEU A 68 -2.95 -16.70 3.60
N TRP A 69 -1.87 -17.25 3.02
CA TRP A 69 -1.99 -18.38 2.10
C TRP A 69 -2.19 -19.71 2.84
N LYS A 70 -1.30 -20.05 3.78
CA LYS A 70 -1.36 -21.32 4.52
C LYS A 70 -2.34 -21.29 5.68
N GLY A 71 -2.46 -20.14 6.35
CA GLY A 71 -3.34 -19.92 7.51
C GLY A 71 -4.80 -19.59 7.13
N LYS A 72 -5.18 -19.61 5.85
CA LYS A 72 -6.48 -19.17 5.35
C LYS A 72 -7.68 -19.80 6.07
N MET A 73 -7.63 -21.10 6.38
CA MET A 73 -8.73 -21.80 7.05
C MET A 73 -8.86 -21.35 8.51
N PHE A 74 -7.73 -21.18 9.21
CA PHE A 74 -7.71 -20.68 10.59
C PHE A 74 -8.20 -19.23 10.66
N LEU A 75 -7.71 -18.36 9.77
CA LEU A 75 -8.11 -16.96 9.73
C LEU A 75 -9.59 -16.79 9.40
N ALA A 76 -10.10 -17.54 8.42
CA ALA A 76 -11.49 -17.48 8.02
C ALA A 76 -12.44 -18.05 9.07
N GLY A 77 -12.11 -19.20 9.68
CA GLY A 77 -12.95 -19.87 10.64
C GLY A 77 -12.89 -19.27 12.04
N ASN A 78 -11.68 -19.03 12.56
CA ASN A 78 -11.51 -18.68 13.97
C ASN A 78 -11.44 -17.16 14.21
N ILE A 79 -10.93 -16.39 13.25
CA ILE A 79 -10.78 -14.93 13.41
C ILE A 79 -11.96 -14.20 12.80
N LEU A 80 -12.27 -14.48 11.52
CA LEU A 80 -13.36 -13.80 10.82
C LEU A 80 -14.73 -14.43 11.11
N SER A 81 -14.78 -15.66 11.64
CA SER A 81 -16.03 -16.43 11.82
C SER A 81 -16.84 -16.59 10.53
N GLU A 82 -16.16 -16.50 9.36
CA GLU A 82 -16.75 -16.55 8.04
C GLU A 82 -15.92 -17.49 7.12
N PRO A 83 -16.27 -18.78 7.07
CA PRO A 83 -15.51 -19.78 6.30
C PRO A 83 -15.39 -19.47 4.79
N GLN A 84 -16.36 -18.74 4.23
CA GLN A 84 -16.34 -18.34 2.82
C GLN A 84 -15.15 -17.42 2.50
N ALA A 85 -14.63 -16.67 3.48
CA ALA A 85 -13.47 -15.80 3.33
C ALA A 85 -12.21 -16.56 2.92
N ALA A 86 -12.08 -17.85 3.31
CA ALA A 86 -10.88 -18.66 3.08
C ALA A 86 -10.48 -18.76 1.60
N ARG A 87 -11.43 -18.70 0.67
CA ARG A 87 -11.16 -18.78 -0.77
C ARG A 87 -10.54 -17.50 -1.34
N TYR A 88 -10.73 -16.35 -0.68
CA TYR A 88 -10.29 -15.03 -1.15
C TYR A 88 -8.95 -14.62 -0.55
N LEU A 89 -8.59 -15.12 0.64
CA LEU A 89 -7.36 -14.79 1.34
C LEU A 89 -6.08 -15.05 0.53
N PRO A 90 -5.94 -16.14 -0.27
CA PRO A 90 -4.77 -16.35 -1.10
C PRO A 90 -4.57 -15.27 -2.17
N VAL A 91 -5.64 -14.71 -2.71
CA VAL A 91 -5.56 -13.62 -3.71
C VAL A 91 -5.03 -12.35 -3.05
N LEU A 92 -5.53 -12.02 -1.84
CA LEU A 92 -4.99 -10.91 -1.05
C LEU A 92 -3.54 -11.14 -0.62
N ALA A 93 -3.16 -12.39 -0.32
CA ALA A 93 -1.78 -12.73 0.00
C ALA A 93 -0.82 -12.34 -1.13
N VAL A 94 -1.19 -12.67 -2.37
CA VAL A 94 -0.38 -12.35 -3.57
C VAL A 94 -0.30 -10.85 -3.82
N SER A 95 -1.31 -10.06 -3.43
CA SER A 95 -1.26 -8.59 -3.61
C SER A 95 -0.23 -7.90 -2.70
N VAL A 96 0.14 -8.49 -1.54
CA VAL A 96 1.06 -7.87 -0.57
C VAL A 96 2.44 -7.56 -1.15
N PRO A 97 3.16 -8.47 -1.86
CA PRO A 97 4.44 -8.13 -2.47
C PRO A 97 4.37 -7.02 -3.51
N PHE A 98 3.30 -6.94 -4.31
CA PHE A 98 3.11 -5.85 -5.27
C PHE A 98 2.88 -4.52 -4.56
N ALA A 99 2.09 -4.51 -3.48
CA ALA A 99 1.90 -3.37 -2.61
C ALA A 99 3.24 -2.89 -2.00
N CYS A 100 4.08 -3.80 -1.54
CA CYS A 100 5.42 -3.51 -1.03
C CYS A 100 6.32 -2.87 -2.09
N LEU A 101 6.30 -3.39 -3.30
CA LEU A 101 7.10 -2.89 -4.41
C LEU A 101 6.73 -1.44 -4.75
N HIS A 102 5.45 -1.17 -5.06
CA HIS A 102 5.06 0.19 -5.42
C HIS A 102 5.18 1.17 -4.24
N ALA A 103 4.92 0.73 -3.00
CA ALA A 103 5.08 1.58 -1.82
C ALA A 103 6.54 2.04 -1.64
N CYS A 104 7.51 1.14 -1.78
CA CYS A 104 8.94 1.51 -1.71
C CYS A 104 9.34 2.47 -2.81
N ILE A 105 8.88 2.24 -4.05
CA ILE A 105 9.15 3.14 -5.17
C ILE A 105 8.53 4.52 -4.92
N ASN A 106 7.29 4.56 -4.47
CA ASN A 106 6.61 5.81 -4.10
C ASN A 106 7.34 6.54 -2.97
N GLY A 107 7.79 5.81 -1.94
CA GLY A 107 8.61 6.36 -0.85
C GLY A 107 9.90 7.02 -1.35
N TYR A 108 10.56 6.40 -2.33
CA TYR A 108 11.73 6.96 -2.98
C TYR A 108 11.43 8.27 -3.70
N TYR A 109 10.36 8.33 -4.50
CA TYR A 109 9.96 9.55 -5.19
C TYR A 109 9.52 10.66 -4.22
N TYR A 110 8.80 10.34 -3.15
CA TYR A 110 8.45 11.30 -2.11
C TYR A 110 9.71 11.88 -1.45
N GLY A 111 10.68 11.04 -1.11
CA GLY A 111 11.95 11.49 -0.53
C GLY A 111 12.78 12.36 -1.46
N MET A 112 12.61 12.21 -2.78
CA MET A 112 13.26 13.03 -3.81
C MET A 112 12.43 14.27 -4.21
N ASN A 113 11.37 14.61 -3.46
CA ASN A 113 10.44 15.71 -3.74
C ASN A 113 9.74 15.63 -5.12
N LYS A 114 9.52 14.41 -5.63
CA LYS A 114 8.81 14.14 -6.88
C LYS A 114 7.45 13.52 -6.63
N ALA A 115 6.62 14.17 -5.83
CA ALA A 115 5.31 13.68 -5.39
C ALA A 115 4.31 13.44 -6.54
N HIS A 116 4.51 14.05 -7.72
CA HIS A 116 3.65 13.85 -8.88
C HIS A 116 3.62 12.38 -9.35
N ILE A 117 4.75 11.64 -9.30
CA ILE A 117 4.80 10.23 -9.72
C ILE A 117 3.92 9.34 -8.84
N PRO A 118 4.06 9.35 -7.48
CA PRO A 118 3.14 8.64 -6.61
C PRO A 118 1.66 9.03 -6.79
N SER A 119 1.37 10.33 -7.01
CA SER A 119 0.01 10.80 -7.22
C SER A 119 -0.60 10.22 -8.50
N PHE A 120 0.14 10.23 -9.63
CA PHE A 120 -0.31 9.59 -10.86
C PHE A 120 -0.44 8.07 -10.70
N SER A 121 0.47 7.42 -9.96
CA SER A 121 0.37 5.98 -9.66
C SER A 121 -0.94 5.64 -8.94
N GLN A 122 -1.33 6.42 -7.94
CA GLN A 122 -2.58 6.21 -7.20
C GLN A 122 -3.81 6.39 -8.08
N ILE A 123 -3.81 7.41 -8.96
CA ILE A 123 -4.91 7.62 -9.90
C ILE A 123 -4.99 6.46 -10.89
N ALA A 124 -3.86 6.06 -11.48
CA ALA A 124 -3.79 4.94 -12.42
C ALA A 124 -4.28 3.64 -11.78
N GLU A 125 -3.86 3.35 -10.53
CA GLU A 125 -4.34 2.21 -9.76
C GLU A 125 -5.86 2.19 -9.64
N GLN A 126 -6.48 3.31 -9.24
CA GLN A 126 -7.92 3.38 -9.06
C GLN A 126 -8.67 3.23 -10.40
N VAL A 127 -8.19 3.88 -11.46
CA VAL A 127 -8.81 3.80 -12.80
C VAL A 127 -8.72 2.37 -13.35
N ILE A 128 -7.55 1.73 -13.24
CA ILE A 128 -7.34 0.36 -13.72
C ILE A 128 -8.16 -0.62 -12.88
N ARG A 129 -8.20 -0.46 -11.55
CA ARG A 129 -9.03 -1.28 -10.66
C ARG A 129 -10.51 -1.20 -11.04
N MET A 130 -11.04 0.01 -11.24
CA MET A 130 -12.43 0.20 -11.65
C MET A 130 -12.70 -0.39 -13.04
N GLY A 131 -11.81 -0.14 -14.00
CA GLY A 131 -11.90 -0.68 -15.35
C GLY A 131 -11.84 -2.20 -15.39
N ALA A 132 -10.92 -2.81 -14.63
CA ALA A 132 -10.79 -4.27 -14.52
C ALA A 132 -12.07 -4.91 -13.95
N VAL A 133 -12.61 -4.34 -12.87
CA VAL A 133 -13.86 -4.83 -12.29
C VAL A 133 -15.01 -4.70 -13.29
N TRP A 134 -15.11 -3.59 -13.99
CA TRP A 134 -16.15 -3.37 -14.99
C TRP A 134 -16.07 -4.38 -16.17
N LEU A 135 -14.85 -4.62 -16.69
CA LEU A 135 -14.61 -5.63 -17.73
C LEU A 135 -14.91 -7.05 -17.27
N LEU A 136 -14.49 -7.40 -16.03
CA LEU A 136 -14.74 -8.71 -15.45
C LEU A 136 -16.24 -8.96 -15.23
N VAL A 137 -16.99 -7.95 -14.76
CA VAL A 137 -18.45 -8.03 -14.65
C VAL A 137 -19.08 -8.34 -16.01
N GLY A 138 -18.75 -7.55 -17.02
CA GLY A 138 -19.29 -7.76 -18.38
C GLY A 138 -18.93 -9.12 -18.97
N TYR A 139 -17.73 -9.65 -18.66
CA TYR A 139 -17.32 -10.99 -19.07
C TYR A 139 -18.12 -12.09 -18.35
N LEU A 140 -18.32 -11.96 -17.04
CA LEU A 140 -19.06 -12.93 -16.25
C LEU A 140 -20.55 -12.97 -16.65
N GLU A 141 -21.17 -11.80 -16.81
CA GLU A 141 -22.58 -11.69 -17.24
C GLU A 141 -22.81 -12.33 -18.62
N LYS A 142 -21.92 -12.07 -19.58
CA LYS A 142 -21.99 -12.71 -20.92
C LYS A 142 -21.89 -14.24 -20.87
N ASN A 143 -21.17 -14.78 -19.88
CA ASN A 143 -21.00 -16.22 -19.70
C ASN A 143 -22.02 -16.84 -18.72
N GLY A 144 -23.05 -16.09 -18.30
CA GLY A 144 -24.08 -16.57 -17.37
C GLY A 144 -23.55 -16.94 -15.98
N LYS A 145 -22.38 -16.43 -15.59
CA LYS A 145 -21.77 -16.67 -14.27
C LYS A 145 -22.21 -15.60 -13.28
N SER A 146 -22.49 -16.00 -12.06
CA SER A 146 -22.84 -15.06 -10.98
C SER A 146 -21.62 -14.23 -10.57
N VAL A 147 -21.84 -12.94 -10.36
CA VAL A 147 -20.84 -12.03 -9.81
C VAL A 147 -20.71 -12.30 -8.32
N THR A 148 -19.49 -12.53 -7.86
CA THR A 148 -19.16 -12.86 -6.46
C THR A 148 -18.19 -11.85 -5.87
N VAL A 149 -17.97 -11.93 -4.56
CA VAL A 149 -16.96 -11.13 -3.81
C VAL A 149 -15.55 -11.28 -4.41
N GLY A 150 -15.26 -12.43 -5.03
CA GLY A 150 -14.01 -12.69 -5.73
C GLY A 150 -13.63 -11.57 -6.70
N LEU A 151 -14.61 -11.00 -7.38
CA LEU A 151 -14.40 -9.90 -8.31
C LEU A 151 -13.79 -8.65 -7.65
N ALA A 152 -14.22 -8.31 -6.44
CA ALA A 152 -13.66 -7.17 -5.71
C ALA A 152 -12.21 -7.44 -5.28
N VAL A 153 -11.93 -8.67 -4.83
CA VAL A 153 -10.61 -9.10 -4.39
C VAL A 153 -9.63 -9.22 -5.57
N GLU A 154 -10.10 -9.77 -6.70
CA GLU A 154 -9.32 -9.83 -7.94
C GLU A 154 -9.05 -8.43 -8.50
N GLY A 155 -10.05 -7.56 -8.47
CA GLY A 155 -9.89 -6.15 -8.84
C GLY A 155 -8.87 -5.42 -7.97
N HIS A 156 -8.81 -5.74 -6.67
CA HIS A 156 -7.78 -5.22 -5.77
C HIS A 156 -6.38 -5.69 -6.19
N LEU A 157 -6.20 -6.99 -6.43
CA LEU A 157 -4.92 -7.53 -6.90
C LEU A 157 -4.48 -6.88 -8.22
N ILE A 158 -5.39 -6.75 -9.19
CA ILE A 158 -5.09 -6.10 -10.49
C ILE A 158 -4.67 -4.63 -10.27
N GLY A 159 -5.32 -3.91 -9.36
CA GLY A 159 -4.94 -2.55 -8.99
C GLY A 159 -3.52 -2.47 -8.42
N GLU A 160 -3.16 -3.34 -7.48
CA GLU A 160 -1.81 -3.41 -6.90
C GLU A 160 -0.75 -3.76 -7.95
N MET A 161 -1.03 -4.73 -8.83
CA MET A 161 -0.14 -5.08 -9.94
C MET A 161 0.05 -3.92 -10.91
N ALA A 162 -1.01 -3.20 -11.24
CA ALA A 162 -0.96 -2.04 -12.13
C ALA A 162 -0.14 -0.90 -11.51
N SER A 163 -0.34 -0.62 -10.22
CA SER A 163 0.44 0.38 -9.48
C SER A 163 1.92 0.01 -9.43
N ALA A 164 2.22 -1.26 -9.17
CA ALA A 164 3.60 -1.77 -9.18
C ALA A 164 4.23 -1.65 -10.57
N ALA A 165 3.52 -2.03 -11.63
CA ALA A 165 4.00 -1.92 -13.01
C ALA A 165 4.23 -0.45 -13.42
N PHE A 166 3.27 0.44 -13.10
CA PHE A 166 3.38 1.87 -13.39
C PHE A 166 4.59 2.49 -12.69
N THR A 167 4.75 2.27 -11.38
CA THR A 167 5.85 2.84 -10.61
C THR A 167 7.20 2.26 -11.02
N PHE A 168 7.24 0.97 -11.33
CA PHE A 168 8.44 0.33 -11.86
C PHE A 168 8.84 0.92 -13.22
N LEU A 169 7.88 1.10 -14.13
CA LEU A 169 8.12 1.76 -15.42
C LEU A 169 8.59 3.21 -15.22
N ALA A 170 8.00 3.93 -14.26
CA ALA A 170 8.41 5.29 -13.93
C ALA A 170 9.88 5.38 -13.51
N LEU A 171 10.44 4.38 -12.82
CA LEU A 171 11.87 4.35 -12.47
C LEU A 171 12.78 4.39 -13.70
N PHE A 172 12.35 3.80 -14.83
CA PHE A 172 13.12 3.83 -16.07
C PHE A 172 12.90 5.10 -16.87
N LEU A 173 11.66 5.59 -16.94
CA LEU A 173 11.30 6.75 -17.79
C LEU A 173 11.63 8.09 -17.12
N VAL A 174 11.47 8.17 -15.81
CA VAL A 174 11.68 9.40 -15.02
C VAL A 174 12.57 9.08 -13.82
N PRO A 175 13.84 8.70 -14.05
CA PRO A 175 14.72 8.36 -12.96
C PRO A 175 14.77 9.52 -11.96
N PRO A 176 14.75 9.25 -10.66
CA PRO A 176 14.89 10.27 -9.62
C PRO A 176 16.33 10.76 -9.59
N GLN A 177 16.72 11.54 -10.61
CA GLN A 177 18.08 12.09 -10.70
C GLN A 177 18.20 13.39 -9.94
N ARG A 178 19.36 13.55 -9.30
CA ARG A 178 19.82 14.75 -8.62
C ARG A 178 20.10 15.86 -9.64
N LYS A 179 19.67 17.10 -9.33
CA LYS A 179 20.15 18.33 -9.97
C LYS A 179 21.62 18.59 -9.58
N GLU A 180 22.55 17.82 -10.11
CA GLU A 180 23.99 18.03 -9.84
C GLU A 180 24.74 18.71 -11.00
N ARG A 181 24.05 19.16 -12.06
CA ARG A 181 24.69 19.64 -13.29
C ARG A 181 24.89 21.16 -13.41
N GLN A 182 24.53 21.96 -12.42
CA GLN A 182 24.61 23.43 -12.58
C GLN A 182 25.82 24.12 -11.93
N ASN A 183 26.63 23.44 -11.10
CA ASN A 183 27.79 24.08 -10.44
C ASN A 183 29.17 23.51 -10.85
N GLU A 184 29.23 22.62 -11.86
CA GLU A 184 30.51 21.98 -12.24
C GLU A 184 31.38 22.78 -13.23
N THR A 185 30.94 23.95 -13.69
CA THR A 185 31.68 24.73 -14.69
C THR A 185 32.70 25.72 -14.10
N LEU A 186 32.85 25.79 -12.78
CA LEU A 186 33.68 26.86 -12.18
C LEU A 186 34.87 26.42 -11.28
N ILE A 187 35.17 25.13 -11.15
CA ILE A 187 36.29 24.72 -10.26
C ILE A 187 37.24 23.78 -11.00
N GLY A 188 38.38 24.37 -11.41
CA GLY A 188 39.53 23.67 -11.97
C GLY A 188 40.24 22.77 -10.95
N GLU A 189 41.16 21.95 -11.40
CA GLU A 189 42.11 20.98 -10.80
C GLU A 189 41.84 20.32 -9.43
N THR A 190 41.28 21.03 -8.45
CA THR A 190 40.76 20.46 -7.17
C THR A 190 39.59 19.47 -7.40
N GLY A 191 38.96 19.51 -8.58
CA GLY A 191 37.85 18.67 -8.98
C GLY A 191 38.23 17.21 -9.26
N ARG A 192 39.48 16.91 -9.65
CA ARG A 192 39.91 15.53 -9.97
C ARG A 192 40.03 14.66 -8.72
N GLN A 193 40.69 15.15 -7.68
CA GLN A 193 40.82 14.42 -6.40
C GLN A 193 39.46 14.24 -5.71
N ARG A 194 38.60 15.26 -5.79
CA ARG A 194 37.22 15.15 -5.26
C ARG A 194 36.34 14.18 -6.07
N ARG A 195 36.62 14.04 -7.40
CA ARG A 195 35.94 13.03 -8.24
C ARG A 195 36.39 11.60 -7.94
N GLU A 196 37.68 11.38 -7.67
CA GLU A 196 38.17 10.06 -7.26
C GLU A 196 37.67 9.66 -5.87
N GLN A 197 37.72 10.57 -4.90
CA GLN A 197 37.10 10.32 -3.59
C GLN A 197 35.62 10.02 -3.70
N LYS A 198 34.85 10.80 -4.46
CA LYS A 198 33.43 10.55 -4.72
C LYS A 198 33.16 9.24 -5.49
N ARG A 199 34.10 8.81 -6.33
CA ARG A 199 33.97 7.54 -7.07
C ARG A 199 34.22 6.34 -6.15
N VAL A 200 35.22 6.41 -5.30
CA VAL A 200 35.49 5.39 -4.26
C VAL A 200 34.35 5.34 -3.22
N GLU A 201 33.83 6.49 -2.83
CA GLU A 201 32.67 6.60 -1.93
C GLU A 201 31.38 6.06 -2.59
N LYS A 202 31.20 6.29 -3.90
CA LYS A 202 30.08 5.77 -4.69
C LYS A 202 30.16 4.25 -4.93
N GLU A 203 31.35 3.69 -5.11
CA GLU A 203 31.57 2.24 -5.17
C GLU A 203 31.31 1.58 -3.82
N ASN A 204 31.73 2.21 -2.72
CA ASN A 204 31.44 1.75 -1.36
C ASN A 204 29.93 1.85 -1.01
N VAL A 205 29.22 2.85 -1.52
CA VAL A 205 27.75 3.04 -1.34
C VAL A 205 26.92 2.04 -2.16
N LEU A 206 27.49 1.47 -3.24
CA LEU A 206 26.83 0.46 -4.07
C LEU A 206 27.11 -1.00 -3.63
N GLY A 207 28.10 -1.20 -2.76
CA GLY A 207 28.44 -2.52 -2.21
C GLY A 207 27.38 -3.04 -1.22
N GLY A 208 27.27 -4.37 -1.10
CA GLY A 208 26.31 -5.04 -0.19
C GLY A 208 26.37 -4.53 1.26
N ASN A 209 27.56 -4.17 1.75
CA ASN A 209 27.75 -3.61 3.10
C ASN A 209 27.04 -2.27 3.31
N ALA A 210 26.90 -1.45 2.27
CA ALA A 210 26.21 -0.16 2.36
C ALA A 210 24.68 -0.30 2.45
N VAL A 211 24.13 -1.38 1.91
CA VAL A 211 22.67 -1.68 2.07
C VAL A 211 22.37 -1.98 3.54
N PHE A 212 23.18 -2.82 4.18
CA PHE A 212 22.99 -3.17 5.58
C PHE A 212 23.28 -1.99 6.54
N ALA A 213 24.21 -1.11 6.20
CA ALA A 213 24.50 0.09 7.00
C ALA A 213 23.31 1.08 7.09
N ASN A 214 22.44 1.11 6.09
CA ASN A 214 21.24 1.97 6.08
C ASN A 214 20.03 1.32 6.76
N LEU A 215 20.10 0.05 7.13
CA LEU A 215 18.98 -0.71 7.68
C LEU A 215 18.57 -0.20 9.07
N GLY A 216 19.55 0.08 9.95
CA GLY A 216 19.30 0.60 11.29
C GLY A 216 18.54 1.93 11.29
N PRO A 217 19.03 2.97 10.62
CA PRO A 217 18.34 4.26 10.53
C PRO A 217 16.92 4.17 9.96
N ILE A 218 16.69 3.33 8.92
CA ILE A 218 15.35 3.14 8.34
C ILE A 218 14.43 2.42 9.32
N LEU A 219 14.91 1.40 10.03
CA LEU A 219 14.13 0.68 11.04
C LEU A 219 13.74 1.56 12.23
N ILE A 220 14.65 2.40 12.73
CA ILE A 220 14.35 3.34 13.81
C ILE A 220 13.20 4.28 13.44
N LEU A 221 13.15 4.74 12.19
CA LEU A 221 12.05 5.56 11.69
C LEU A 221 10.78 4.73 11.43
N ALA A 222 10.93 3.50 10.93
CA ALA A 222 9.80 2.65 10.56
C ALA A 222 9.04 2.09 11.77
N LEU A 223 9.74 1.68 12.84
CA LEU A 223 9.14 1.00 13.99
C LEU A 223 8.01 1.80 14.67
N PRO A 224 8.19 3.09 15.03
CA PRO A 224 7.10 3.87 15.63
C PRO A 224 5.91 4.03 14.68
N LEU A 225 6.18 4.21 13.37
CA LEU A 225 5.13 4.30 12.34
C LEU A 225 4.39 2.98 12.16
N MET A 226 5.11 1.84 12.24
CA MET A 226 4.51 0.50 12.22
C MET A 226 3.59 0.31 13.42
N GLY A 227 4.04 0.66 14.63
CA GLY A 227 3.24 0.56 15.85
C GLY A 227 1.94 1.34 15.75
N ASN A 228 2.01 2.61 15.37
CA ASN A 228 0.83 3.45 15.21
C ASN A 228 -0.15 2.89 14.16
N ARG A 229 0.34 2.56 12.97
CA ARG A 229 -0.51 2.00 11.89
C ARG A 229 -1.08 0.64 12.26
N LEU A 230 -0.31 -0.19 12.95
CA LEU A 230 -0.76 -1.50 13.41
C LEU A 230 -1.93 -1.37 14.38
N VAL A 231 -1.82 -0.49 15.37
CA VAL A 231 -2.92 -0.23 16.34
C VAL A 231 -4.19 0.22 15.60
N LEU A 232 -4.08 1.19 14.70
CA LEU A 232 -5.24 1.69 13.94
C LEU A 232 -5.88 0.59 13.08
N ASN A 233 -5.08 -0.23 12.39
CA ASN A 233 -5.61 -1.32 11.57
C ASN A 233 -6.17 -2.48 12.40
N LEU A 234 -5.62 -2.75 13.57
CA LEU A 234 -6.18 -3.73 14.51
C LEU A 234 -7.54 -3.27 15.05
N LEU A 235 -7.68 -1.98 15.39
CA LEU A 235 -8.98 -1.41 15.79
C LEU A 235 -10.00 -1.51 14.67
N GLY A 236 -9.63 -1.14 13.44
CA GLY A 236 -10.51 -1.30 12.27
C GLY A 236 -10.86 -2.77 11.97
N SER A 237 -9.92 -3.70 12.20
CA SER A 237 -10.21 -5.14 12.07
C SER A 237 -11.16 -5.63 13.16
N ALA A 238 -10.99 -5.17 14.39
CA ALA A 238 -11.91 -5.50 15.48
C ALA A 238 -13.32 -4.98 15.18
N GLU A 239 -13.44 -3.74 14.69
CA GLU A 239 -14.71 -3.18 14.25
C GLU A 239 -15.37 -4.04 13.16
N ALA A 240 -14.60 -4.42 12.14
CA ALA A 240 -15.08 -5.22 11.02
C ALA A 240 -15.61 -6.61 11.43
N ILE A 241 -15.08 -7.17 12.49
CA ILE A 241 -15.50 -8.47 13.03
C ILE A 241 -16.65 -8.31 14.05
N LEU A 242 -16.53 -7.33 14.96
CA LEU A 242 -17.45 -7.16 16.07
C LEU A 242 -18.84 -6.70 15.61
N ILE A 243 -18.93 -5.80 14.61
CA ILE A 243 -20.22 -5.29 14.15
C ILE A 243 -21.10 -6.43 13.58
N PRO A 244 -20.64 -7.23 12.59
CA PRO A 244 -21.45 -8.35 12.10
C PRO A 244 -21.76 -9.38 13.19
N SER A 245 -20.79 -9.71 14.05
CA SER A 245 -20.96 -10.67 15.12
C SER A 245 -22.07 -10.24 16.10
N ARG A 246 -22.08 -8.97 16.52
CA ARG A 246 -23.11 -8.44 17.40
C ARG A 246 -24.49 -8.37 16.75
N LEU A 247 -24.56 -8.13 15.45
CA LEU A 247 -25.82 -8.17 14.72
C LEU A 247 -26.39 -9.60 14.68
N ILE A 248 -25.53 -10.61 14.57
CA ILE A 248 -25.93 -12.03 14.65
C ILE A 248 -26.41 -12.37 16.07
N ASP A 249 -25.70 -11.94 17.12
CA ASP A 249 -26.08 -12.12 18.52
C ASP A 249 -27.48 -11.50 18.80
N TYR A 250 -27.81 -10.41 18.09
CA TYR A 250 -29.10 -9.73 18.19
C TYR A 250 -30.24 -10.47 17.47
N GLY A 251 -29.94 -11.57 16.76
CA GLY A 251 -30.94 -12.46 16.13
C GLY A 251 -31.04 -12.33 14.61
N LEU A 252 -30.12 -11.56 13.97
CA LEU A 252 -30.06 -11.49 12.51
C LEU A 252 -29.32 -12.71 11.93
N THR A 253 -29.72 -13.10 10.72
CA THR A 253 -28.95 -14.09 9.98
C THR A 253 -27.59 -13.54 9.57
N ASN A 254 -26.59 -14.41 9.36
CA ASN A 254 -25.26 -14.01 8.89
C ASN A 254 -25.33 -13.14 7.62
N LYS A 255 -26.22 -13.49 6.70
CA LYS A 255 -26.44 -12.76 5.45
C LYS A 255 -26.96 -11.34 5.68
N GLU A 256 -27.92 -11.17 6.58
CA GLU A 256 -28.48 -9.87 6.95
C GLU A 256 -27.43 -9.01 7.67
N ALA A 257 -26.68 -9.59 8.60
CA ALA A 257 -25.62 -8.92 9.34
C ALA A 257 -24.53 -8.38 8.39
N LEU A 258 -24.04 -9.21 7.46
CA LEU A 258 -23.07 -8.78 6.44
C LEU A 258 -23.65 -7.74 5.49
N SER A 259 -24.93 -7.84 5.14
CA SER A 259 -25.59 -6.86 4.27
C SER A 259 -25.70 -5.50 4.94
N ILE A 260 -26.12 -5.44 6.20
CA ILE A 260 -26.20 -4.19 6.99
C ILE A 260 -24.80 -3.58 7.15
N TYR A 261 -23.81 -4.39 7.51
CA TYR A 261 -22.42 -3.95 7.62
C TYR A 261 -21.87 -3.41 6.29
N GLY A 262 -22.17 -4.07 5.17
CA GLY A 262 -21.77 -3.63 3.84
C GLY A 262 -22.43 -2.31 3.43
N VAL A 263 -23.70 -2.11 3.73
CA VAL A 263 -24.39 -0.82 3.48
C VAL A 263 -23.77 0.28 4.34
N LEU A 264 -23.55 0.01 5.62
CA LEU A 264 -22.94 0.98 6.54
C LEU A 264 -21.57 1.44 6.04
N THR A 265 -20.66 0.49 5.81
CA THR A 265 -19.24 0.78 5.55
C THR A 265 -18.94 1.18 4.10
N SER A 266 -19.67 0.63 3.12
CA SER A 266 -19.41 0.89 1.70
C SER A 266 -20.32 1.95 1.07
N MET A 267 -21.43 2.29 1.72
CA MET A 267 -22.38 3.26 1.17
C MET A 267 -22.60 4.44 2.11
N ALA A 268 -23.04 4.21 3.35
CA ALA A 268 -23.42 5.28 4.26
C ALA A 268 -22.22 6.09 4.76
N LEU A 269 -21.22 5.42 5.35
CA LEU A 269 -20.03 6.11 5.90
C LEU A 269 -19.25 6.92 4.88
N PRO A 270 -18.91 6.43 3.67
CA PRO A 270 -18.23 7.25 2.68
C PRO A 270 -19.01 8.49 2.28
N PHE A 271 -20.34 8.40 2.21
CA PHE A 271 -21.19 9.54 1.87
C PHE A 271 -21.24 10.57 2.99
N ILE A 272 -21.39 10.11 4.24
CA ILE A 272 -21.43 10.98 5.43
C ILE A 272 -20.07 11.66 5.67
N LEU A 273 -18.97 10.93 5.45
CA LEU A 273 -17.61 11.43 5.68
C LEU A 273 -17.02 12.21 4.50
N PHE A 274 -17.71 12.28 3.35
CA PHE A 274 -17.23 12.99 2.18
C PHE A 274 -16.90 14.48 2.45
N PRO A 275 -17.72 15.26 3.19
CA PRO A 275 -17.36 16.64 3.54
C PRO A 275 -16.08 16.74 4.37
N SER A 276 -15.83 15.77 5.27
CA SER A 276 -14.62 15.74 6.09
C SER A 276 -13.35 15.51 5.25
N ALA A 277 -13.44 14.73 4.17
CA ALA A 277 -12.33 14.53 3.23
C ALA A 277 -11.95 15.84 2.52
N LEU A 278 -12.95 16.63 2.11
CA LEU A 278 -12.73 17.94 1.49
C LEU A 278 -12.08 18.93 2.47
N THR A 279 -12.63 19.05 3.68
CA THR A 279 -12.09 19.96 4.70
C THR A 279 -10.68 19.59 5.13
N ASN A 280 -10.38 18.31 5.26
CA ASN A 280 -9.03 17.83 5.58
C ASN A 280 -8.03 18.13 4.45
N SER A 281 -8.42 17.97 3.20
CA SER A 281 -7.58 18.31 2.04
C SER A 281 -7.28 19.80 1.99
N MET A 282 -8.29 20.65 2.27
CA MET A 282 -8.10 22.11 2.35
C MET A 282 -7.20 22.50 3.53
N ALA A 283 -7.36 21.87 4.69
CA ALA A 283 -6.51 22.11 5.85
C ALA A 283 -5.03 21.82 5.56
N VAL A 284 -4.75 20.69 4.92
CA VAL A 284 -3.38 20.31 4.53
C VAL A 284 -2.77 21.30 3.54
N LEU A 285 -3.55 21.82 2.59
CA LEU A 285 -3.08 22.83 1.62
C LEU A 285 -2.81 24.19 2.27
N LEU A 286 -3.57 24.56 3.30
CA LEU A 286 -3.43 25.84 4.00
C LEU A 286 -2.32 25.84 5.06
N LEU A 287 -1.91 24.68 5.55
CA LEU A 287 -0.91 24.54 6.60
C LEU A 287 0.41 25.27 6.30
N PRO A 288 1.00 25.19 5.07
CA PRO A 288 2.23 25.92 4.74
C PRO A 288 2.05 27.43 4.65
N SER A 289 0.83 27.92 4.35
CA SER A 289 0.55 29.35 4.24
C SER A 289 0.16 30.00 5.57
N ALA A 290 -0.12 29.18 6.60
CA ALA A 290 -0.45 29.63 7.95
C ALA A 290 0.77 29.61 8.91
N ALA A 291 1.90 29.03 8.49
CA ALA A 291 3.16 28.98 9.24
C ALA A 291 4.10 30.10 8.81
#